data_9b771a95797d2408cb27f2ec2432a3e3
#
_entry.id   9b771a95797d2408cb27f2ec2432a3e3
#
_cell.length_a   1.000
_cell.length_b   1.000
_cell.length_c   1.000
_cell.angle_alpha   90.00
_cell.angle_beta   90.00
_cell.angle_gamma   90.00
#
_symmetry.space_group_name_H-M   'P 1'
#
loop_
_entity.id
_entity.type
_entity.pdbx_description
1 polymer ?
#
loop_
_entity_poly.entity_id
_entity_poly.type
_entity_poly.pdbx_seq_one_letter_code
_entity_poly.pdbx_strand_id
1 'polypeptide(L)'
;MKTTAFTKYHIANGAKMAEFAGYNMPIEFSGINDEHINVREKCGVFDVSHMGEIWVKGPRATEFLQRITTNNVCDLFDGKVQYTTMPNGKGGIVDDILVYRINAEKYMLCVNAANIDKDWAHICKQGEEYGMRAGEELENSSDKTAQLAIQGPLAMKLVQKMTEEQVEDMEYYTFKICKVAGCDVILSTTGYTGSGGCEIYMYNEDADTIWEAMWKVGEEFGLKNIGLGARDTLRLEKGFCLYGNDIDDTTSPIEAGLNWLTKFVENKPFIDRELMERQKKEGVTRKLVGFKLIDRGVPRHEYALTDLEGNHIGHVTSGTMSPCLKVGIGMGYVKPEFAKAGTQIAVEVRGRLLKAEVIRLPFV
;
A
#
# COMPACT_ATOMS: atom_id res chain seq x y z
N MET A 1 21.23 0.51 10.36
CA MET A 1 20.09 -0.19 9.72
C MET A 1 19.21 -0.71 10.85
N LYS A 2 17.94 -0.31 10.88
CA LYS A 2 16.95 -0.76 11.88
C LYS A 2 16.60 -2.25 11.66
N THR A 3 16.07 -2.89 12.70
CA THR A 3 15.52 -4.25 12.64
C THR A 3 14.08 -4.23 13.12
N THR A 4 13.28 -5.19 12.67
CA THR A 4 11.93 -5.42 13.20
C THR A 4 11.97 -6.44 14.32
N ALA A 5 10.86 -6.60 15.04
CA ALA A 5 10.70 -7.66 16.05
C ALA A 5 10.88 -9.07 15.45
N PHE A 6 10.66 -9.24 14.15
CA PHE A 6 10.70 -10.52 13.44
C PHE A 6 12.02 -10.79 12.71
N THR A 7 12.96 -9.85 12.65
CA THR A 7 14.24 -9.99 11.92
C THR A 7 15.00 -11.27 12.31
N LYS A 8 15.00 -11.66 13.59
CA LYS A 8 15.63 -12.91 14.07
C LYS A 8 15.05 -14.16 13.41
N TYR A 9 13.73 -14.18 13.19
CA TYR A 9 13.04 -15.28 12.54
C TYR A 9 13.34 -15.36 11.04
N HIS A 10 13.44 -14.20 10.38
CA HIS A 10 13.79 -14.15 8.96
C HIS A 10 15.18 -14.73 8.71
N ILE A 11 16.17 -14.33 9.52
CA ILE A 11 17.53 -14.84 9.44
C ILE A 11 17.56 -16.34 9.72
N ALA A 12 16.86 -16.80 10.78
CA ALA A 12 16.79 -18.22 11.14
C ALA A 12 16.12 -19.09 10.05
N ASN A 13 15.17 -18.53 9.29
CA ASN A 13 14.50 -19.19 8.17
C ASN A 13 15.23 -19.02 6.82
N GLY A 14 16.47 -18.51 6.82
CA GLY A 14 17.30 -18.41 5.63
C GLY A 14 16.87 -17.37 4.60
N ALA A 15 16.20 -16.30 5.05
CA ALA A 15 15.80 -15.21 4.17
C ALA A 15 17.00 -14.53 3.53
N LYS A 16 16.88 -14.16 2.27
CA LYS A 16 17.77 -13.22 1.62
C LYS A 16 17.42 -11.81 2.10
N MET A 17 18.24 -11.30 3.01
CA MET A 17 18.04 -10.00 3.63
C MET A 17 18.66 -8.88 2.81
N ALA A 18 18.00 -7.71 2.76
CA ALA A 18 18.55 -6.47 2.21
C ALA A 18 18.00 -5.24 2.93
N GLU A 19 18.66 -4.10 2.71
CA GLU A 19 18.18 -2.82 3.20
C GLU A 19 16.93 -2.40 2.40
N PHE A 20 15.89 -1.99 3.13
CA PHE A 20 14.68 -1.40 2.59
C PHE A 20 14.15 -0.35 3.56
N ALA A 21 14.05 0.91 3.10
CA ALA A 21 13.56 2.05 3.89
C ALA A 21 14.25 2.18 5.27
N GLY A 22 15.56 1.93 5.32
CA GLY A 22 16.36 1.99 6.55
C GLY A 22 16.34 0.74 7.42
N TYR A 23 15.54 -0.27 7.07
CA TYR A 23 15.41 -1.54 7.79
C TYR A 23 16.13 -2.70 7.09
N ASN A 24 16.55 -3.70 7.86
CA ASN A 24 17.03 -4.99 7.36
C ASN A 24 15.83 -5.92 7.12
N MET A 25 15.38 -6.05 5.87
CA MET A 25 14.13 -6.72 5.51
C MET A 25 14.36 -7.97 4.65
N PRO A 26 13.48 -8.99 4.75
CA PRO A 26 13.54 -10.17 3.88
C PRO A 26 13.05 -9.81 2.47
N ILE A 27 13.86 -10.06 1.46
CA ILE A 27 13.50 -9.87 0.05
C ILE A 27 12.83 -11.12 -0.51
N GLU A 28 13.36 -12.30 -0.16
CA GLU A 28 12.80 -13.58 -0.55
C GLU A 28 13.27 -14.69 0.41
N PHE A 29 12.51 -15.79 0.47
CA PHE A 29 12.83 -17.03 1.20
C PHE A 29 12.95 -18.21 0.25
N SER A 30 11.86 -18.66 -0.35
CA SER A 30 11.79 -19.79 -1.27
C SER A 30 11.83 -19.39 -2.75
N GLY A 31 11.89 -18.10 -3.00
CA GLY A 31 11.89 -17.50 -4.34
C GLY A 31 10.59 -16.77 -4.65
N ILE A 32 10.73 -15.61 -5.30
CA ILE A 32 9.64 -14.63 -5.55
C ILE A 32 8.42 -15.31 -6.20
N ASN A 33 8.61 -16.15 -7.22
CA ASN A 33 7.50 -16.80 -7.93
C ASN A 33 6.75 -17.82 -7.05
N ASP A 34 7.47 -18.63 -6.27
CA ASP A 34 6.88 -19.61 -5.36
C ASP A 34 6.09 -18.93 -4.25
N GLU A 35 6.66 -17.89 -3.67
CA GLU A 35 6.03 -17.09 -2.63
C GLU A 35 4.77 -16.37 -3.16
N HIS A 36 4.86 -15.76 -4.34
CA HIS A 36 3.74 -15.10 -5.00
C HIS A 36 2.56 -16.05 -5.22
N ILE A 37 2.81 -17.21 -5.82
CA ILE A 37 1.77 -18.20 -6.10
C ILE A 37 1.17 -18.74 -4.80
N ASN A 38 1.99 -18.94 -3.77
CA ASN A 38 1.48 -19.38 -2.46
C ASN A 38 0.49 -18.39 -1.86
N VAL A 39 0.74 -17.08 -1.99
CA VAL A 39 -0.21 -16.04 -1.54
C VAL A 39 -1.49 -16.04 -2.38
N ARG A 40 -1.39 -16.28 -3.69
CA ARG A 40 -2.58 -16.37 -4.55
C ARG A 40 -3.47 -17.58 -4.23
N GLU A 41 -2.87 -18.70 -3.87
CA GLU A 41 -3.58 -20.00 -3.75
C GLU A 41 -3.84 -20.45 -2.31
N LYS A 42 -3.00 -20.01 -1.36
CA LYS A 42 -3.02 -20.50 0.02
C LYS A 42 -2.94 -19.37 1.04
N CYS A 43 -1.79 -19.26 1.72
CA CYS A 43 -1.54 -18.29 2.78
C CYS A 43 -0.06 -17.92 2.86
N GLY A 44 0.23 -16.64 3.00
CA GLY A 44 1.57 -16.13 3.22
C GLY A 44 1.61 -15.06 4.30
N VAL A 45 2.69 -15.00 5.06
CA VAL A 45 2.95 -13.96 6.05
C VAL A 45 4.08 -13.06 5.60
N PHE A 46 3.83 -11.76 5.66
CA PHE A 46 4.79 -10.69 5.43
C PHE A 46 5.05 -9.97 6.76
N ASP A 47 6.31 -9.75 7.07
CA ASP A 47 6.68 -8.74 8.04
C ASP A 47 6.57 -7.37 7.37
N VAL A 48 5.69 -6.53 7.88
CA VAL A 48 5.49 -5.17 7.42
C VAL A 48 5.68 -4.15 8.55
N SER A 49 6.39 -4.55 9.60
CA SER A 49 6.69 -3.72 10.78
C SER A 49 7.59 -2.51 10.49
N HIS A 50 8.05 -2.36 9.25
CA HIS A 50 8.75 -1.17 8.78
C HIS A 50 7.80 -0.01 8.45
N MET A 51 6.49 -0.28 8.31
CA MET A 51 5.45 0.75 8.14
C MET A 51 5.36 1.64 9.39
N GLY A 52 4.70 2.79 9.27
CA GLY A 52 4.54 3.72 10.38
C GLY A 52 3.10 3.82 10.85
N GLU A 53 2.91 3.99 12.17
CA GLU A 53 1.63 4.18 12.81
C GLU A 53 1.60 5.52 13.56
N ILE A 54 0.67 6.38 13.13
CA ILE A 54 0.48 7.71 13.70
C ILE A 54 -0.93 7.83 14.25
N TRP A 55 -1.06 8.18 15.51
CA TRP A 55 -2.34 8.44 16.16
C TRP A 55 -2.74 9.90 16.04
N VAL A 56 -4.00 10.14 15.73
CA VAL A 56 -4.66 11.44 15.74
C VAL A 56 -5.82 11.38 16.70
N LYS A 57 -5.80 12.22 17.73
CA LYS A 57 -6.73 12.18 18.87
C LYS A 57 -7.35 13.55 19.14
N GLY A 58 -8.50 13.56 19.82
CA GLY A 58 -9.16 14.77 20.30
C GLY A 58 -10.38 15.19 19.46
N PRO A 59 -11.14 16.18 19.96
CA PRO A 59 -12.45 16.53 19.39
C PRO A 59 -12.39 17.10 17.96
N ARG A 60 -11.22 17.56 17.52
CA ARG A 60 -11.01 18.07 16.15
C ARG A 60 -10.37 17.05 15.21
N ALA A 61 -10.17 15.78 15.61
CA ALA A 61 -9.49 14.76 14.83
C ALA A 61 -10.14 14.54 13.45
N THR A 62 -11.46 14.40 13.39
CA THR A 62 -12.19 14.24 12.12
C THR A 62 -12.02 15.45 11.20
N GLU A 63 -12.18 16.68 11.75
CA GLU A 63 -12.04 17.93 10.99
C GLU A 63 -10.61 18.06 10.41
N PHE A 64 -9.61 17.77 11.23
CA PHE A 64 -8.21 17.78 10.84
C PHE A 64 -7.92 16.80 9.70
N LEU A 65 -8.36 15.54 9.85
CA LEU A 65 -8.17 14.52 8.82
C LEU A 65 -8.93 14.85 7.53
N GLN A 66 -10.10 15.49 7.62
CA GLN A 66 -10.80 16.03 6.45
C GLN A 66 -9.97 17.07 5.69
N ARG A 67 -9.13 17.83 6.38
CA ARG A 67 -8.26 18.84 5.80
C ARG A 67 -7.04 18.27 5.10
N ILE A 68 -6.38 17.29 5.73
CA ILE A 68 -5.08 16.78 5.26
C ILE A 68 -5.17 15.57 4.31
N THR A 69 -6.38 15.03 4.08
CA THR A 69 -6.58 13.87 3.20
C THR A 69 -7.57 14.16 2.09
N THR A 70 -7.46 13.45 0.96
CA THR A 70 -8.34 13.65 -0.21
C THR A 70 -9.65 12.90 -0.13
N ASN A 71 -9.72 11.79 0.63
CA ASN A 71 -10.94 10.99 0.77
C ASN A 71 -11.84 11.55 1.89
N ASN A 72 -13.12 11.20 1.86
CA ASN A 72 -14.09 11.71 2.82
C ASN A 72 -14.06 10.90 4.13
N VAL A 73 -13.34 11.40 5.14
CA VAL A 73 -13.23 10.76 6.46
C VAL A 73 -14.58 10.68 7.19
N CYS A 74 -15.52 11.59 6.87
CA CYS A 74 -16.88 11.56 7.43
C CYS A 74 -17.71 10.35 6.98
N ASP A 75 -17.32 9.65 5.91
CA ASP A 75 -17.98 8.42 5.46
C ASP A 75 -17.58 7.19 6.31
N LEU A 76 -16.56 7.32 7.15
CA LEU A 76 -16.13 6.25 8.04
C LEU A 76 -17.08 6.10 9.22
N PHE A 77 -17.37 4.85 9.58
CA PHE A 77 -17.94 4.47 10.87
C PHE A 77 -16.87 3.83 11.77
N ASP A 78 -17.15 3.69 13.07
CA ASP A 78 -16.19 3.11 14.02
C ASP A 78 -15.88 1.64 13.64
N GLY A 79 -14.59 1.31 13.46
CA GLY A 79 -14.14 0.02 12.94
C GLY A 79 -13.95 -0.02 11.42
N LYS A 80 -14.13 1.09 10.69
CA LYS A 80 -13.89 1.16 9.23
C LYS A 80 -12.50 1.69 8.93
N VAL A 81 -11.93 1.19 7.82
CA VAL A 81 -10.65 1.66 7.25
C VAL A 81 -10.90 2.37 5.94
N GLN A 82 -10.07 3.35 5.61
CA GLN A 82 -10.13 4.10 4.35
C GLN A 82 -8.75 4.32 3.78
N TYR A 83 -8.58 4.00 2.49
CA TYR A 83 -7.40 4.38 1.71
C TYR A 83 -7.56 5.81 1.20
N THR A 84 -6.51 6.61 1.33
CA THR A 84 -6.51 8.02 0.94
C THR A 84 -5.11 8.51 0.61
N THR A 85 -5.00 9.72 0.05
CA THR A 85 -3.72 10.42 -0.14
C THR A 85 -3.67 11.68 0.70
N MET A 86 -2.47 12.08 1.13
CA MET A 86 -2.20 13.37 1.75
C MET A 86 -1.61 14.33 0.70
N PRO A 87 -2.29 15.43 0.34
CA PRO A 87 -1.77 16.42 -0.60
C PRO A 87 -0.69 17.29 0.05
N ASN A 88 0.27 17.77 -0.77
CA ASN A 88 1.43 18.53 -0.29
C ASN A 88 1.32 20.06 -0.38
N GLY A 89 0.19 20.58 -0.87
CA GLY A 89 -0.03 22.03 -1.10
C GLY A 89 0.55 22.56 -2.42
N LYS A 90 1.08 21.66 -3.27
CA LYS A 90 1.68 21.98 -4.59
C LYS A 90 1.14 21.08 -5.70
N GLY A 91 0.07 20.35 -5.40
CA GLY A 91 -0.58 19.41 -6.33
C GLY A 91 -0.01 17.99 -6.34
N GLY A 92 1.04 17.70 -5.55
CA GLY A 92 1.61 16.38 -5.39
C GLY A 92 1.08 15.66 -4.15
N ILE A 93 1.55 14.43 -3.94
CA ILE A 93 1.16 13.53 -2.87
C ILE A 93 2.30 13.43 -1.86
N VAL A 94 2.06 13.80 -0.60
CA VAL A 94 3.01 13.57 0.51
C VAL A 94 3.15 12.08 0.76
N ASP A 95 2.02 11.38 0.92
CA ASP A 95 1.96 9.92 1.03
C ASP A 95 0.56 9.41 0.69
N ASP A 96 0.48 8.11 0.38
CA ASP A 96 -0.76 7.34 0.32
C ASP A 96 -0.86 6.46 1.57
N ILE A 97 -1.97 6.59 2.29
CA ILE A 97 -2.12 6.08 3.65
C ILE A 97 -3.44 5.34 3.87
N LEU A 98 -3.48 4.55 4.94
CA LEU A 98 -4.73 4.03 5.49
C LEU A 98 -5.14 4.84 6.72
N VAL A 99 -6.42 5.18 6.80
CA VAL A 99 -7.04 5.84 7.95
C VAL A 99 -7.98 4.86 8.64
N TYR A 100 -7.71 4.56 9.91
CA TYR A 100 -8.49 3.67 10.78
C TYR A 100 -9.32 4.51 11.73
N ARG A 101 -10.63 4.42 11.66
CA ARG A 101 -11.49 5.12 12.61
C ARG A 101 -11.81 4.25 13.82
N ILE A 102 -11.20 4.56 14.99
CA ILE A 102 -11.55 3.93 16.27
C ILE A 102 -12.89 4.50 16.77
N ASN A 103 -12.99 5.82 16.75
CA ASN A 103 -14.20 6.61 16.98
C ASN A 103 -14.00 8.02 16.40
N ALA A 104 -14.99 8.91 16.56
CA ALA A 104 -14.95 10.26 16.00
C ALA A 104 -13.78 11.14 16.48
N GLU A 105 -13.18 10.81 17.63
CA GLU A 105 -12.09 11.57 18.27
C GLU A 105 -10.77 10.79 18.32
N LYS A 106 -10.70 9.60 17.69
CA LYS A 106 -9.49 8.76 17.71
C LYS A 106 -9.32 7.98 16.44
N TYR A 107 -8.21 8.23 15.74
CA TYR A 107 -7.82 7.57 14.49
C TYR A 107 -6.39 7.06 14.57
N MET A 108 -6.11 6.00 13.84
CA MET A 108 -4.76 5.55 13.52
C MET A 108 -4.52 5.72 12.02
N LEU A 109 -3.36 6.22 11.66
CA LEU A 109 -2.87 6.31 10.29
C LEU A 109 -1.78 5.26 10.11
N CYS A 110 -1.87 4.44 9.06
CA CYS A 110 -0.77 3.59 8.62
C CYS A 110 -0.12 4.24 7.39
N VAL A 111 1.17 4.55 7.49
CA VAL A 111 1.95 5.31 6.51
C VAL A 111 3.11 4.51 5.93
N ASN A 112 3.61 4.88 4.75
CA ASN A 112 4.72 4.18 4.10
C ASN A 112 6.04 4.37 4.86
N ALA A 113 6.81 3.30 4.98
CA ALA A 113 8.07 3.24 5.74
C ALA A 113 9.06 4.36 5.40
N ALA A 114 9.30 4.61 4.11
CA ALA A 114 10.24 5.63 3.66
C ALA A 114 9.76 7.06 3.94
N ASN A 115 8.47 7.23 4.25
CA ASN A 115 7.84 8.53 4.43
C ASN A 115 7.54 8.87 5.90
N ILE A 116 7.78 7.99 6.87
CA ILE A 116 7.40 8.18 8.28
C ILE A 116 7.80 9.56 8.82
N ASP A 117 9.05 9.96 8.64
CA ASP A 117 9.55 11.24 9.15
C ASP A 117 8.93 12.45 8.40
N LYS A 118 8.74 12.30 7.09
CA LYS A 118 8.11 13.32 6.23
C LYS A 118 6.63 13.49 6.59
N ASP A 119 5.92 12.39 6.76
CA ASP A 119 4.51 12.38 7.13
C ASP A 119 4.28 12.93 8.51
N TRP A 120 5.12 12.51 9.48
CA TRP A 120 5.09 13.05 10.83
C TRP A 120 5.29 14.57 10.85
N ALA A 121 6.29 15.07 10.13
CA ALA A 121 6.55 16.50 10.03
C ALA A 121 5.37 17.25 9.36
N HIS A 122 4.78 16.67 8.30
CA HIS A 122 3.62 17.24 7.61
C HIS A 122 2.40 17.27 8.54
N ILE A 123 2.08 16.17 9.22
CA ILE A 123 0.95 16.04 10.13
C ILE A 123 1.08 17.02 11.30
N CYS A 124 2.25 17.10 11.93
CA CYS A 124 2.50 18.05 13.03
C CYS A 124 2.31 19.50 12.57
N LYS A 125 2.92 19.87 11.44
CA LYS A 125 2.81 21.23 10.88
C LYS A 125 1.35 21.61 10.59
N GLN A 126 0.58 20.73 9.96
CA GLN A 126 -0.82 20.98 9.67
C GLN A 126 -1.69 20.96 10.94
N GLY A 127 -1.30 20.16 11.94
CA GLY A 127 -2.00 20.06 13.22
C GLY A 127 -1.95 21.32 14.06
N GLU A 128 -0.92 22.17 13.92
CA GLU A 128 -0.77 23.44 14.63
C GLU A 128 -2.00 24.35 14.45
N GLU A 129 -2.57 24.45 13.23
CA GLU A 129 -3.77 25.23 12.92
C GLU A 129 -5.02 24.70 13.64
N TYR A 130 -4.99 23.44 14.08
CA TYR A 130 -6.07 22.76 14.79
C TYR A 130 -5.84 22.67 16.30
N GLY A 131 -4.74 23.27 16.79
CA GLY A 131 -4.35 23.22 18.20
C GLY A 131 -3.89 21.82 18.65
N MET A 132 -3.49 20.98 17.70
CA MET A 132 -2.98 19.64 17.97
C MET A 132 -1.47 19.68 18.20
N ARG A 133 -1.01 18.95 19.22
CA ARG A 133 0.38 18.94 19.67
C ARG A 133 0.97 17.54 19.61
N ALA A 134 2.24 17.47 19.21
CA ALA A 134 3.02 16.24 19.26
C ALA A 134 3.17 15.76 20.72
N GLY A 135 2.93 14.47 20.95
CA GLY A 135 2.95 13.86 22.29
C GLY A 135 1.62 13.97 23.07
N GLU A 136 0.63 14.67 22.53
CA GLU A 136 -0.71 14.81 23.11
C GLU A 136 -1.78 14.31 22.12
N GLU A 137 -2.29 15.19 21.24
CA GLU A 137 -3.29 14.81 20.22
C GLU A 137 -2.65 14.03 19.05
N LEU A 138 -1.36 14.27 18.78
CA LEU A 138 -0.60 13.58 17.73
C LEU A 138 0.49 12.71 18.36
N GLU A 139 0.52 11.42 18.02
CA GLU A 139 1.51 10.48 18.56
C GLU A 139 2.04 9.57 17.45
N ASN A 140 3.37 9.55 17.26
CA ASN A 140 4.04 8.57 16.40
C ASN A 140 4.41 7.34 17.25
N SER A 141 3.77 6.20 16.98
CA SER A 141 3.97 4.93 17.69
C SER A 141 4.73 3.89 16.85
N SER A 142 5.28 4.29 15.69
CA SER A 142 5.90 3.36 14.73
C SER A 142 7.00 2.50 15.36
N ASP A 143 7.87 3.07 16.18
CA ASP A 143 8.96 2.31 16.82
C ASP A 143 8.49 1.32 17.92
N LYS A 144 7.21 1.39 18.33
CA LYS A 144 6.62 0.52 19.37
C LYS A 144 5.71 -0.56 18.77
N THR A 145 5.36 -0.45 17.49
CA THR A 145 4.39 -1.30 16.82
C THR A 145 5.08 -2.29 15.91
N ALA A 146 4.68 -3.54 16.00
CA ALA A 146 4.98 -4.58 15.02
C ALA A 146 3.74 -4.84 14.16
N GLN A 147 3.94 -5.15 12.90
CA GLN A 147 2.85 -5.41 11.96
C GLN A 147 3.14 -6.63 11.10
N LEU A 148 2.19 -7.57 11.08
CA LEU A 148 2.19 -8.71 10.16
C LEU A 148 1.04 -8.60 9.17
N ALA A 149 1.30 -8.83 7.89
CA ALA A 149 0.26 -9.04 6.90
C ALA A 149 0.16 -10.54 6.59
N ILE A 150 -0.98 -11.15 6.93
CA ILE A 150 -1.29 -12.56 6.65
C ILE A 150 -2.28 -12.56 5.48
N GLN A 151 -1.81 -12.97 4.30
CA GLN A 151 -2.50 -12.74 3.04
C GLN A 151 -2.73 -14.04 2.27
N GLY A 152 -3.85 -14.11 1.55
CA GLY A 152 -4.25 -15.24 0.74
C GLY A 152 -5.65 -15.76 1.12
N PRO A 153 -6.25 -16.63 0.28
CA PRO A 153 -7.62 -17.11 0.47
C PRO A 153 -7.84 -17.92 1.75
N LEU A 154 -6.77 -18.45 2.37
CA LEU A 154 -6.84 -19.21 3.61
C LEU A 154 -6.43 -18.39 4.85
N ALA A 155 -6.00 -17.13 4.68
CA ALA A 155 -5.46 -16.31 5.76
C ALA A 155 -6.43 -16.10 6.92
N MET A 156 -7.69 -15.73 6.62
CA MET A 156 -8.68 -15.48 7.68
C MET A 156 -9.05 -16.75 8.45
N LYS A 157 -9.05 -17.91 7.79
CA LYS A 157 -9.24 -19.22 8.45
C LYS A 157 -8.10 -19.57 9.40
N LEU A 158 -6.86 -19.25 9.00
CA LEU A 158 -5.70 -19.40 9.86
C LEU A 158 -5.84 -18.51 11.11
N VAL A 159 -6.13 -17.23 10.91
CA VAL A 159 -6.25 -16.28 12.03
C VAL A 159 -7.40 -16.65 12.96
N GLN A 160 -8.52 -17.19 12.44
CA GLN A 160 -9.63 -17.69 13.25
C GLN A 160 -9.20 -18.80 14.23
N LYS A 161 -8.15 -19.57 13.94
CA LYS A 161 -7.57 -20.56 14.86
C LYS A 161 -6.76 -19.94 16.01
N MET A 162 -6.41 -18.66 15.90
CA MET A 162 -5.59 -17.94 16.88
C MET A 162 -6.41 -17.05 17.81
N THR A 163 -7.73 -16.97 17.63
CA THR A 163 -8.63 -16.10 18.41
C THR A 163 -9.98 -16.76 18.65
N GLU A 164 -10.60 -16.41 19.79
CA GLU A 164 -11.98 -16.79 20.10
C GLU A 164 -13.01 -15.84 19.45
N GLU A 165 -12.54 -14.66 18.99
CA GLU A 165 -13.39 -13.69 18.31
C GLU A 165 -13.77 -14.19 16.91
N GLN A 166 -15.01 -13.91 16.50
CA GLN A 166 -15.44 -14.21 15.12
C GLN A 166 -14.79 -13.20 14.16
N VAL A 167 -13.81 -13.67 13.37
CA VAL A 167 -13.03 -12.82 12.46
C VAL A 167 -13.05 -13.30 11.00
N GLU A 168 -13.41 -14.57 10.74
CA GLU A 168 -13.36 -15.15 9.39
C GLU A 168 -14.23 -14.39 8.38
N ASP A 169 -15.40 -13.90 8.82
CA ASP A 169 -16.39 -13.22 7.98
C ASP A 169 -16.35 -11.68 8.08
N MET A 170 -15.24 -11.12 8.56
CA MET A 170 -15.11 -9.66 8.65
C MET A 170 -15.20 -9.01 7.26
N GLU A 171 -15.96 -7.92 7.17
CA GLU A 171 -16.09 -7.13 5.94
C GLU A 171 -14.73 -6.53 5.52
N TYR A 172 -14.46 -6.52 4.24
CA TYR A 172 -13.24 -5.92 3.68
C TYR A 172 -13.12 -4.42 4.04
N TYR A 173 -11.93 -3.98 4.41
CA TYR A 173 -11.63 -2.64 4.91
C TYR A 173 -12.39 -2.31 6.21
N THR A 174 -12.49 -3.31 7.11
CA THR A 174 -12.89 -3.13 8.51
C THR A 174 -11.80 -3.64 9.45
N PHE A 175 -11.87 -3.25 10.71
CA PHE A 175 -10.97 -3.77 11.73
C PHE A 175 -11.69 -3.99 13.06
N LYS A 176 -11.09 -4.81 13.90
CA LYS A 176 -11.47 -5.01 15.31
C LYS A 176 -10.27 -4.81 16.21
N ILE A 177 -10.51 -4.28 17.40
CA ILE A 177 -9.57 -4.35 18.52
C ILE A 177 -9.98 -5.60 19.29
N CYS A 178 -9.13 -6.62 19.28
CA CYS A 178 -9.46 -7.93 19.84
C CYS A 178 -8.19 -8.62 20.36
N LYS A 179 -8.36 -9.85 20.87
CA LYS A 179 -7.22 -10.69 21.28
C LYS A 179 -6.91 -11.72 20.20
N VAL A 180 -5.62 -11.78 19.80
CA VAL A 180 -5.07 -12.85 18.95
C VAL A 180 -3.95 -13.51 19.73
N ALA A 181 -4.01 -14.82 19.92
CA ALA A 181 -3.08 -15.58 20.75
C ALA A 181 -2.95 -15.02 22.19
N GLY A 182 -4.02 -14.41 22.72
CA GLY A 182 -4.05 -13.77 24.04
C GLY A 182 -3.53 -12.34 24.11
N CYS A 183 -2.89 -11.83 23.04
CA CYS A 183 -2.34 -10.47 22.94
C CYS A 183 -3.38 -9.49 22.40
N ASP A 184 -3.37 -8.25 22.90
CA ASP A 184 -4.24 -7.17 22.39
C ASP A 184 -3.72 -6.65 21.05
N VAL A 185 -4.56 -6.67 20.01
CA VAL A 185 -4.19 -6.29 18.65
C VAL A 185 -5.27 -5.43 17.97
N ILE A 186 -4.87 -4.73 16.91
CA ILE A 186 -5.78 -4.27 15.87
C ILE A 186 -5.70 -5.29 14.73
N LEU A 187 -6.78 -6.02 14.50
CA LEU A 187 -6.92 -6.96 13.40
C LEU A 187 -7.74 -6.31 12.29
N SER A 188 -7.14 -6.12 11.12
CA SER A 188 -7.73 -5.41 9.99
C SER A 188 -7.81 -6.27 8.75
N THR A 189 -8.95 -6.27 8.06
CA THR A 189 -9.15 -6.93 6.76
C THR A 189 -8.62 -6.05 5.61
N THR A 190 -7.39 -5.61 5.74
CA THR A 190 -6.61 -4.84 4.77
C THR A 190 -5.46 -5.68 4.23
N GLY A 191 -4.75 -5.14 3.25
CA GLY A 191 -3.58 -5.78 2.66
C GLY A 191 -3.24 -5.20 1.29
N TYR A 192 -2.10 -5.61 0.76
CA TYR A 192 -1.49 -5.06 -0.45
C TYR A 192 -1.27 -6.12 -1.55
N THR A 193 -2.06 -7.19 -1.51
CA THR A 193 -1.90 -8.34 -2.43
C THR A 193 -3.10 -8.57 -3.35
N GLY A 194 -4.29 -8.08 -2.94
CA GLY A 194 -5.54 -8.38 -3.60
C GLY A 194 -5.93 -9.87 -3.59
N SER A 195 -5.39 -10.64 -2.62
CA SER A 195 -5.67 -12.07 -2.42
C SER A 195 -6.56 -12.34 -1.20
N GLY A 196 -7.04 -11.29 -0.53
CA GLY A 196 -7.71 -11.39 0.77
C GLY A 196 -6.72 -11.58 1.91
N GLY A 197 -7.23 -11.63 3.13
CA GLY A 197 -6.45 -11.75 4.35
C GLY A 197 -6.58 -10.55 5.25
N CYS A 198 -5.62 -10.38 6.14
CA CYS A 198 -5.62 -9.33 7.15
C CYS A 198 -4.23 -8.80 7.45
N GLU A 199 -4.21 -7.72 8.22
CA GLU A 199 -3.04 -7.16 8.88
C GLU A 199 -3.27 -7.14 10.39
N ILE A 200 -2.25 -7.48 11.16
CA ILE A 200 -2.27 -7.52 12.62
C ILE A 200 -1.25 -6.52 13.13
N TYR A 201 -1.72 -5.49 13.81
CA TYR A 201 -0.89 -4.52 14.52
C TYR A 201 -0.84 -4.90 16.00
N MET A 202 0.37 -4.99 16.54
CA MET A 202 0.63 -5.42 17.91
C MET A 202 1.77 -4.62 18.54
N TYR A 203 1.92 -4.65 19.85
CA TYR A 203 3.13 -4.14 20.46
C TYR A 203 4.33 -5.06 20.17
N ASN A 204 5.53 -4.50 20.07
CA ASN A 204 6.74 -5.26 19.81
C ASN A 204 6.97 -6.41 20.79
N GLU A 205 6.54 -6.24 22.05
CA GLU A 205 6.67 -7.24 23.11
C GLU A 205 5.78 -8.47 22.90
N ASP A 206 4.71 -8.36 22.12
CA ASP A 206 3.77 -9.44 21.80
C ASP A 206 4.15 -10.19 20.51
N ALA A 207 5.13 -9.68 19.77
CA ALA A 207 5.48 -10.19 18.46
C ALA A 207 5.86 -11.69 18.46
N ASP A 208 6.66 -12.13 19.43
CA ASP A 208 7.08 -13.53 19.54
C ASP A 208 5.88 -14.46 19.81
N THR A 209 4.97 -14.05 20.71
CA THR A 209 3.78 -14.84 21.06
C THR A 209 2.89 -15.06 19.83
N ILE A 210 2.63 -13.99 19.07
CA ILE A 210 1.79 -14.06 17.88
C ILE A 210 2.48 -14.86 16.76
N TRP A 211 3.78 -14.65 16.56
CA TRP A 211 4.57 -15.38 15.57
C TRP A 211 4.53 -16.89 15.82
N GLU A 212 4.83 -17.34 17.05
CA GLU A 212 4.84 -18.73 17.42
C GLU A 212 3.44 -19.39 17.31
N ALA A 213 2.39 -18.68 17.76
CA ALA A 213 1.03 -19.16 17.64
C ALA A 213 0.61 -19.33 16.17
N MET A 214 0.97 -18.39 15.31
CA MET A 214 0.68 -18.43 13.88
C MET A 214 1.36 -19.66 13.21
N TRP A 215 2.63 -19.90 13.48
CA TRP A 215 3.35 -21.03 12.91
C TRP A 215 2.88 -22.38 13.45
N LYS A 216 2.38 -22.43 14.69
CA LYS A 216 1.81 -23.65 15.28
C LYS A 216 0.58 -24.16 14.51
N VAL A 217 -0.21 -23.27 13.91
CA VAL A 217 -1.41 -23.63 13.14
C VAL A 217 -1.20 -23.47 11.62
N GLY A 218 -0.12 -22.83 11.21
CA GLY A 218 0.10 -22.39 9.82
C GLY A 218 0.27 -23.50 8.81
N GLU A 219 0.82 -24.65 9.21
CA GLU A 219 1.08 -25.79 8.31
C GLU A 219 -0.21 -26.30 7.64
N GLU A 220 -1.31 -26.37 8.39
CA GLU A 220 -2.63 -26.78 7.88
C GLU A 220 -3.11 -25.90 6.70
N PHE A 221 -2.70 -24.62 6.67
CA PHE A 221 -3.09 -23.64 5.66
C PHE A 221 -2.02 -23.43 4.59
N GLY A 222 -0.92 -24.17 4.64
CA GLY A 222 0.21 -23.98 3.72
C GLY A 222 0.88 -22.62 3.87
N LEU A 223 0.97 -22.12 5.11
CA LEU A 223 1.62 -20.85 5.42
C LEU A 223 3.08 -20.85 4.99
N LYS A 224 3.49 -19.79 4.29
CA LYS A 224 4.90 -19.51 3.96
C LYS A 224 5.31 -18.12 4.40
N ASN A 225 6.59 -17.96 4.70
CA ASN A 225 7.22 -16.65 4.79
C ASN A 225 7.30 -16.02 3.40
N ILE A 226 6.96 -14.75 3.30
CA ILE A 226 6.89 -14.01 2.03
C ILE A 226 7.76 -12.75 2.13
N GLY A 227 8.67 -12.60 1.17
CA GLY A 227 9.55 -11.43 1.12
C GLY A 227 8.98 -10.26 0.32
N LEU A 228 9.70 -9.13 0.38
CA LEU A 228 9.32 -7.89 -0.30
C LEU A 228 9.31 -8.02 -1.83
N GLY A 229 10.10 -8.96 -2.39
CA GLY A 229 10.09 -9.23 -3.83
C GLY A 229 8.72 -9.75 -4.32
N ALA A 230 8.11 -10.68 -3.58
CA ALA A 230 6.76 -11.15 -3.89
C ALA A 230 5.69 -10.10 -3.56
N ARG A 231 5.88 -9.29 -2.49
CA ARG A 231 4.99 -8.14 -2.19
C ARG A 231 4.89 -7.20 -3.40
N ASP A 232 6.00 -6.87 -4.06
CA ASP A 232 6.00 -5.99 -5.23
C ASP A 232 5.31 -6.62 -6.45
N THR A 233 5.56 -7.89 -6.76
CA THR A 233 4.88 -8.56 -7.87
C THR A 233 3.38 -8.72 -7.63
N LEU A 234 2.96 -9.01 -6.39
CA LEU A 234 1.55 -9.16 -6.00
C LEU A 234 0.78 -7.84 -6.13
N ARG A 235 1.30 -6.75 -5.56
CA ARG A 235 0.66 -5.44 -5.63
C ARG A 235 0.56 -4.94 -7.07
N LEU A 236 1.62 -5.13 -7.88
CA LEU A 236 1.65 -4.68 -9.27
C LEU A 236 0.61 -5.42 -10.10
N GLU A 237 0.43 -6.73 -9.94
CA GLU A 237 -0.63 -7.47 -10.64
C GLU A 237 -2.05 -6.92 -10.34
N LYS A 238 -2.25 -6.30 -9.19
CA LYS A 238 -3.52 -5.62 -8.84
C LYS A 238 -3.55 -4.15 -9.24
N GLY A 239 -2.45 -3.63 -9.79
CA GLY A 239 -2.36 -2.22 -10.18
C GLY A 239 -2.33 -1.27 -9.00
N PHE A 240 -1.87 -1.74 -7.82
CA PHE A 240 -1.71 -0.89 -6.64
C PHE A 240 -0.44 -0.05 -6.77
N CYS A 241 -0.58 1.26 -6.53
CA CYS A 241 0.54 2.18 -6.58
C CYS A 241 1.58 1.87 -5.49
N LEU A 242 2.84 2.12 -5.81
CA LEU A 242 3.95 2.16 -4.86
C LEU A 242 4.44 3.61 -4.78
N TYR A 243 4.41 4.19 -3.56
CA TYR A 243 4.96 5.52 -3.35
C TYR A 243 6.47 5.56 -3.64
N GLY A 244 6.91 6.61 -4.28
CA GLY A 244 8.29 6.76 -4.77
C GLY A 244 8.51 6.18 -6.17
N ASN A 245 7.54 5.39 -6.68
CA ASN A 245 7.59 4.85 -8.05
C ASN A 245 6.41 5.37 -8.89
N ASP A 246 5.19 5.04 -8.49
CA ASP A 246 3.97 5.33 -9.27
C ASP A 246 3.32 6.65 -8.86
N ILE A 247 3.52 7.06 -7.63
CA ILE A 247 3.07 8.32 -7.04
C ILE A 247 4.15 8.92 -6.15
N ASP A 248 4.21 10.25 -6.09
CA ASP A 248 5.20 10.99 -5.31
C ASP A 248 4.79 12.46 -5.08
N ASP A 249 5.72 13.27 -4.60
CA ASP A 249 5.52 14.71 -4.36
C ASP A 249 5.25 15.52 -5.64
N THR A 250 5.42 14.97 -6.83
CA THR A 250 5.22 15.63 -8.14
C THR A 250 3.99 15.13 -8.90
N THR A 251 3.34 14.10 -8.40
CA THR A 251 2.18 13.46 -9.04
C THR A 251 0.89 13.77 -8.30
N SER A 252 -0.16 14.14 -9.02
CA SER A 252 -1.47 14.35 -8.40
C SER A 252 -2.28 13.04 -8.36
N PRO A 253 -3.21 12.90 -7.41
CA PRO A 253 -4.15 11.77 -7.40
C PRO A 253 -4.97 11.65 -8.70
N ILE A 254 -5.22 12.78 -9.38
CA ILE A 254 -5.99 12.80 -10.63
C ILE A 254 -5.17 12.20 -11.79
N GLU A 255 -3.87 12.55 -11.88
CA GLU A 255 -2.95 11.95 -12.85
C GLU A 255 -2.74 10.47 -12.62
N ALA A 256 -2.68 10.06 -11.35
CA ALA A 256 -2.47 8.68 -10.91
C ALA A 256 -3.73 7.79 -11.03
N GLY A 257 -4.86 8.32 -11.53
CA GLY A 257 -6.10 7.55 -11.65
C GLY A 257 -6.81 7.29 -10.33
N LEU A 258 -6.41 7.97 -9.24
CA LEU A 258 -6.98 7.86 -7.91
C LEU A 258 -8.20 8.79 -7.69
N ASN A 259 -8.95 9.08 -8.77
CA ASN A 259 -10.15 9.92 -8.70
C ASN A 259 -11.22 9.37 -7.76
N TRP A 260 -11.28 8.05 -7.60
CA TRP A 260 -12.29 7.38 -6.79
C TRP A 260 -12.15 7.67 -5.29
N LEU A 261 -10.95 7.99 -4.82
CA LEU A 261 -10.67 8.39 -3.44
C LEU A 261 -10.52 9.92 -3.26
N THR A 262 -10.52 10.69 -4.35
CA THR A 262 -10.44 12.16 -4.28
C THR A 262 -11.86 12.75 -4.29
N LYS A 263 -12.38 13.07 -3.11
CA LYS A 263 -13.80 13.41 -2.92
C LYS A 263 -14.03 14.91 -2.94
N PHE A 264 -14.82 15.37 -3.90
CA PHE A 264 -15.23 16.77 -4.08
C PHE A 264 -16.66 17.02 -3.56
N VAL A 265 -16.95 16.47 -2.38
CA VAL A 265 -18.24 16.67 -1.71
C VAL A 265 -18.29 18.04 -1.00
N GLU A 266 -19.50 18.50 -0.66
CA GLU A 266 -19.70 19.68 0.17
C GLU A 266 -19.00 19.48 1.54
N ASN A 267 -18.45 20.55 2.11
CA ASN A 267 -17.75 20.52 3.40
C ASN A 267 -16.50 19.59 3.49
N LYS A 268 -15.84 19.36 2.36
CA LYS A 268 -14.54 18.64 2.29
C LYS A 268 -13.41 19.59 1.86
N PRO A 269 -12.92 20.47 2.75
CA PRO A 269 -11.91 21.48 2.42
C PRO A 269 -10.49 20.91 2.51
N PHE A 270 -10.12 19.97 1.64
CA PHE A 270 -8.78 19.40 1.67
C PHE A 270 -7.74 20.28 0.96
N ILE A 271 -6.47 20.10 1.31
CA ILE A 271 -5.32 20.77 0.69
C ILE A 271 -5.29 20.48 -0.82
N ASP A 272 -5.02 21.50 -1.65
CA ASP A 272 -5.00 21.42 -3.13
C ASP A 272 -6.35 21.10 -3.82
N ARG A 273 -7.47 21.16 -3.10
CA ARG A 273 -8.79 20.83 -3.66
C ARG A 273 -9.09 21.57 -4.97
N GLU A 274 -8.92 22.90 -5.01
CA GLU A 274 -9.22 23.71 -6.21
C GLU A 274 -8.36 23.31 -7.42
N LEU A 275 -7.09 22.97 -7.19
CA LEU A 275 -6.19 22.50 -8.23
C LEU A 275 -6.67 21.16 -8.79
N MET A 276 -7.02 20.21 -7.91
CA MET A 276 -7.48 18.89 -8.31
C MET A 276 -8.87 18.92 -8.96
N GLU A 277 -9.77 19.82 -8.54
CA GLU A 277 -11.05 20.08 -9.23
C GLU A 277 -10.84 20.60 -10.66
N ARG A 278 -9.87 21.51 -10.85
CA ARG A 278 -9.46 21.96 -12.19
C ARG A 278 -8.94 20.82 -13.04
N GLN A 279 -8.00 20.04 -12.53
CA GLN A 279 -7.45 18.87 -13.23
C GLN A 279 -8.55 17.87 -13.64
N LYS A 280 -9.54 17.63 -12.77
CA LYS A 280 -10.68 16.77 -13.08
C LYS A 280 -11.56 17.32 -14.17
N LYS A 281 -11.76 18.66 -14.23
CA LYS A 281 -12.62 19.35 -15.19
C LYS A 281 -11.93 19.56 -16.55
N GLU A 282 -10.68 20.00 -16.53
CA GLU A 282 -9.94 20.43 -17.72
C GLU A 282 -9.07 19.31 -18.30
N GLY A 283 -8.83 18.26 -17.52
CA GLY A 283 -7.92 17.18 -17.85
C GLY A 283 -6.51 17.39 -17.27
N VAL A 284 -5.69 16.39 -17.41
CA VAL A 284 -4.30 16.35 -16.96
C VAL A 284 -3.35 16.17 -18.15
N THR A 285 -2.08 16.53 -17.98
CA THR A 285 -1.07 16.46 -19.04
C THR A 285 -0.46 15.07 -19.21
N ARG A 286 -0.63 14.19 -18.19
CA ARG A 286 -0.18 12.79 -18.19
C ARG A 286 -1.15 11.94 -17.37
N LYS A 287 -1.18 10.63 -17.66
CA LYS A 287 -2.01 9.66 -16.92
C LYS A 287 -1.23 8.41 -16.62
N LEU A 288 -1.35 7.92 -15.40
CA LEU A 288 -0.87 6.59 -15.02
C LEU A 288 -1.76 5.52 -15.67
N VAL A 289 -1.14 4.59 -16.38
CA VAL A 289 -1.82 3.46 -17.04
C VAL A 289 -1.13 2.15 -16.71
N GLY A 290 -1.90 1.06 -16.75
CA GLY A 290 -1.35 -0.29 -16.81
C GLY A 290 -1.11 -0.71 -18.25
N PHE A 291 -0.04 -1.44 -18.52
CA PHE A 291 0.23 -2.02 -19.84
C PHE A 291 0.83 -3.43 -19.73
N LYS A 292 0.59 -4.23 -20.76
CA LYS A 292 1.11 -5.58 -20.90
C LYS A 292 1.97 -5.66 -22.15
N LEU A 293 3.16 -6.24 -22.03
CA LEU A 293 4.03 -6.48 -23.20
C LEU A 293 3.39 -7.51 -24.12
N ILE A 294 3.44 -7.25 -25.43
CA ILE A 294 3.12 -8.19 -26.51
C ILE A 294 4.39 -8.96 -26.85
N ASP A 295 5.51 -8.25 -26.95
CA ASP A 295 6.81 -8.84 -27.19
C ASP A 295 7.42 -9.40 -25.90
N ARG A 296 8.32 -10.38 -26.02
CA ARG A 296 9.00 -10.98 -24.88
C ARG A 296 9.96 -9.98 -24.24
N GLY A 297 9.75 -9.70 -22.96
CA GLY A 297 10.61 -8.79 -22.18
C GLY A 297 10.05 -8.54 -20.80
N VAL A 298 10.77 -7.71 -20.02
CA VAL A 298 10.37 -7.25 -18.70
C VAL A 298 10.56 -5.74 -18.63
N PRO A 299 9.49 -4.96 -18.45
CA PRO A 299 9.61 -3.54 -18.25
C PRO A 299 10.26 -3.25 -16.88
N ARG A 300 11.00 -2.15 -16.78
CA ARG A 300 11.66 -1.72 -15.54
C ARG A 300 11.41 -0.24 -15.32
N HIS A 301 11.49 0.17 -14.06
CA HIS A 301 11.42 1.57 -13.65
C HIS A 301 12.33 2.44 -14.54
N GLU A 302 11.86 3.64 -14.89
CA GLU A 302 12.52 4.63 -15.75
C GLU A 302 12.71 4.23 -17.23
N TYR A 303 12.28 3.07 -17.70
CA TYR A 303 12.29 2.78 -19.11
C TYR A 303 11.35 3.73 -19.86
N ALA A 304 11.79 4.23 -21.02
CA ALA A 304 10.98 5.12 -21.84
C ALA A 304 9.75 4.37 -22.40
N LEU A 305 8.60 5.05 -22.37
CA LEU A 305 7.41 4.69 -23.13
C LEU A 305 7.38 5.54 -24.40
N THR A 306 7.15 4.89 -25.54
CA THR A 306 7.10 5.53 -26.85
C THR A 306 5.83 5.14 -27.60
N ASP A 307 5.48 5.90 -28.63
CA ASP A 307 4.59 5.39 -29.67
C ASP A 307 5.30 4.30 -30.52
N LEU A 308 4.62 3.76 -31.53
CA LEU A 308 5.18 2.68 -32.36
C LEU A 308 6.28 3.17 -33.33
N GLU A 309 6.38 4.48 -33.54
CA GLU A 309 7.40 5.15 -34.33
C GLU A 309 8.65 5.51 -33.49
N GLY A 310 8.61 5.33 -32.17
CA GLY A 310 9.72 5.62 -31.25
C GLY A 310 9.71 7.04 -30.67
N ASN A 311 8.64 7.82 -30.88
CA ASN A 311 8.52 9.13 -30.24
C ASN A 311 8.17 8.98 -28.76
N HIS A 312 8.86 9.73 -27.88
CA HIS A 312 8.67 9.67 -26.44
C HIS A 312 7.28 10.14 -26.03
N ILE A 313 6.56 9.31 -25.27
CA ILE A 313 5.22 9.60 -24.74
C ILE A 313 5.14 9.54 -23.20
N GLY A 314 6.18 8.99 -22.55
CA GLY A 314 6.20 8.86 -21.10
C GLY A 314 7.27 7.89 -20.58
N HIS A 315 7.08 7.39 -19.36
CA HIS A 315 8.04 6.48 -18.72
C HIS A 315 7.35 5.41 -17.86
N VAL A 316 8.03 4.29 -17.69
CA VAL A 316 7.62 3.19 -16.79
C VAL A 316 7.89 3.57 -15.34
N THR A 317 6.90 3.45 -14.49
CA THR A 317 7.05 3.67 -13.04
C THR A 317 7.27 2.37 -12.27
N SER A 318 6.56 1.31 -12.66
CA SER A 318 6.71 -0.03 -12.09
C SER A 318 6.63 -1.09 -13.17
N GLY A 319 7.41 -2.16 -13.05
CA GLY A 319 7.38 -3.22 -14.06
C GLY A 319 8.00 -4.53 -13.58
N THR A 320 7.38 -5.64 -13.96
CA THR A 320 7.81 -6.99 -13.60
C THR A 320 7.40 -8.03 -14.66
N MET A 321 7.95 -9.24 -14.52
CA MET A 321 7.36 -10.44 -15.12
C MET A 321 6.25 -10.92 -14.20
N SER A 322 4.99 -10.89 -14.64
CA SER A 322 3.87 -11.40 -13.84
C SER A 322 4.03 -12.90 -13.58
N PRO A 323 4.07 -13.35 -12.31
CA PRO A 323 4.09 -14.77 -12.00
C PRO A 323 2.83 -15.51 -12.43
N CYS A 324 1.66 -14.86 -12.41
CA CYS A 324 0.40 -15.46 -12.86
C CYS A 324 0.29 -15.50 -14.39
N LEU A 325 0.54 -14.39 -15.08
CA LEU A 325 0.32 -14.26 -16.52
C LEU A 325 1.50 -14.73 -17.38
N LYS A 326 2.71 -14.86 -16.81
CA LYS A 326 3.95 -15.23 -17.49
C LYS A 326 4.34 -14.26 -18.62
N VAL A 327 3.93 -13.00 -18.51
CA VAL A 327 4.28 -11.91 -19.45
C VAL A 327 4.75 -10.68 -18.67
N GLY A 328 5.49 -9.80 -19.33
CA GLY A 328 5.88 -8.51 -18.75
C GLY A 328 4.67 -7.60 -18.60
N ILE A 329 4.48 -7.08 -17.39
CA ILE A 329 3.47 -6.09 -17.05
C ILE A 329 4.12 -4.86 -16.43
N GLY A 330 3.50 -3.71 -16.59
CA GLY A 330 4.01 -2.49 -15.98
C GLY A 330 2.95 -1.41 -15.83
N MET A 331 3.26 -0.46 -15.00
CA MET A 331 2.55 0.81 -14.89
C MET A 331 3.48 1.94 -15.35
N GLY A 332 2.91 3.02 -15.84
CA GLY A 332 3.69 4.16 -16.29
C GLY A 332 2.82 5.35 -16.67
N TYR A 333 3.41 6.53 -16.64
CA TYR A 333 2.75 7.74 -17.11
C TYR A 333 2.90 7.86 -18.61
N VAL A 334 1.79 8.17 -19.28
CA VAL A 334 1.75 8.48 -20.72
C VAL A 334 0.98 9.78 -20.95
N LYS A 335 1.19 10.40 -22.13
CA LYS A 335 0.34 11.51 -22.58
C LYS A 335 -1.11 11.03 -22.69
N PRO A 336 -2.12 11.89 -22.40
CA PRO A 336 -3.53 11.49 -22.30
C PRO A 336 -4.10 10.78 -23.53
N GLU A 337 -3.64 11.13 -24.73
CA GLU A 337 -4.07 10.54 -26.00
C GLU A 337 -3.69 9.05 -26.13
N PHE A 338 -2.66 8.59 -25.37
CA PHE A 338 -2.22 7.20 -25.35
C PHE A 338 -2.82 6.39 -24.17
N ALA A 339 -3.60 7.03 -23.28
CA ALA A 339 -4.06 6.39 -22.04
C ALA A 339 -5.27 5.46 -22.20
N LYS A 340 -5.87 5.36 -23.39
CA LYS A 340 -7.06 4.53 -23.62
C LYS A 340 -6.67 3.04 -23.66
N ALA A 341 -7.39 2.18 -22.94
CA ALA A 341 -7.19 0.74 -23.03
C ALA A 341 -7.37 0.23 -24.48
N GLY A 342 -6.47 -0.65 -24.91
CA GLY A 342 -6.34 -1.12 -26.28
C GLY A 342 -5.36 -0.31 -27.15
N THR A 343 -4.85 0.83 -26.64
CA THR A 343 -3.84 1.60 -27.36
C THR A 343 -2.52 0.84 -27.36
N GLN A 344 -1.93 0.68 -28.56
CA GLN A 344 -0.59 0.11 -28.69
C GLN A 344 0.48 1.17 -28.47
N ILE A 345 1.44 0.83 -27.65
CA ILE A 345 2.62 1.63 -27.31
C ILE A 345 3.87 0.75 -27.39
N ALA A 346 5.03 1.30 -27.13
CA ALA A 346 6.24 0.50 -26.99
C ALA A 346 7.01 0.88 -25.72
N VAL A 347 7.75 -0.09 -25.17
CA VAL A 347 8.71 0.10 -24.09
C VAL A 347 10.11 0.02 -24.71
N GLU A 348 10.92 1.06 -24.52
CA GLU A 348 12.30 1.04 -24.98
C GLU A 348 13.18 0.27 -24.00
N VAL A 349 13.70 -0.87 -24.45
CA VAL A 349 14.57 -1.74 -23.66
C VAL A 349 15.89 -1.91 -24.38
N ARG A 350 16.96 -1.29 -23.88
CA ARG A 350 18.31 -1.38 -24.45
C ARG A 350 18.35 -1.07 -25.97
N GLY A 351 17.65 0.01 -26.35
CA GLY A 351 17.59 0.46 -27.74
C GLY A 351 16.66 -0.35 -28.66
N ARG A 352 15.81 -1.22 -28.09
CA ARG A 352 14.77 -1.96 -28.82
C ARG A 352 13.40 -1.54 -28.36
N LEU A 353 12.49 -1.35 -29.29
CA LEU A 353 11.08 -1.06 -29.00
C LEU A 353 10.33 -2.38 -28.85
N LEU A 354 9.93 -2.70 -27.62
CA LEU A 354 9.07 -3.84 -27.31
C LEU A 354 7.62 -3.39 -27.32
N LYS A 355 6.83 -3.96 -28.21
CA LYS A 355 5.39 -3.65 -28.30
C LYS A 355 4.66 -3.99 -27.01
N ALA A 356 3.77 -3.11 -26.61
CA ALA A 356 2.90 -3.26 -25.45
C ALA A 356 1.50 -2.72 -25.77
N GLU A 357 0.54 -3.12 -24.99
CA GLU A 357 -0.83 -2.65 -25.05
C GLU A 357 -1.27 -2.10 -23.69
N VAL A 358 -1.84 -0.90 -23.69
CA VAL A 358 -2.48 -0.31 -22.52
C VAL A 358 -3.70 -1.11 -22.17
N ILE A 359 -3.85 -1.49 -20.90
CA ILE A 359 -4.97 -2.29 -20.41
C ILE A 359 -5.70 -1.61 -19.27
N ARG A 360 -6.89 -2.08 -18.96
CA ARG A 360 -7.57 -1.72 -17.71
C ARG A 360 -6.99 -2.54 -16.56
N LEU A 361 -6.69 -1.87 -15.44
CA LEU A 361 -6.33 -2.52 -14.18
C LEU A 361 -7.57 -3.12 -13.50
N PRO A 362 -7.42 -4.23 -12.74
CA PRO A 362 -6.18 -4.96 -12.46
C PRO A 362 -5.69 -5.83 -13.64
N PHE A 363 -4.43 -6.32 -13.56
CA PHE A 363 -3.88 -7.26 -14.55
C PHE A 363 -4.47 -8.66 -14.41
N VAL A 364 -4.77 -9.08 -13.18
CA VAL A 364 -5.36 -10.38 -12.79
C VAL A 364 -6.47 -10.19 -11.77
#